data_181593346d12f41fcd1eb3b84ffd86a5
#
_entry.id   181593346d12f41fcd1eb3b84ffd86a5
#
_cell.length_a   1.000
_cell.length_b   1.000
_cell.length_c   1.000
_cell.angle_alpha   90.00
_cell.angle_beta   90.00
_cell.angle_gamma   90.00
#
_symmetry.space_group_name_H-M   'P 1'
#
loop_
_entity.id
_entity.type
_entity.pdbx_description
1 polymer ?
#
loop_
_entity_poly.entity_id
_entity_poly.type
_entity_poly.pdbx_seq_one_letter_code
_entity_poly.pdbx_strand_id
1 'polypeptide(L)'
;GLVGSEMCIRDRRDMYGVMQVVFRDTSLLDGITKEECISVEGVVQHRDEETFNPKIPTGTIELEVHKVTILGRVYKQLPFEIMTSKETREDVRLKYRYLDLRNQKVRDNMIFRSNVISFLRRKMTEMGFLEIQTPILCASSPEGARDYVVPSRKYKGKFYALPQAPQQYKQLLMVSGIDKYYQIAPCFRDEDARADRSPGEFYQLDFEMAFATQEDVFKIGEEVLTETFKKFAPEGSVITEAPYPIFSYKEAMLQFGSDKPDLRNPLRIIDVTDFFQRCTFKPFHGQTVRAINVHAKLSKGQHEKLLKFAQSIGMGGLGYLEVKEELKYLSLIHI
;
A
#
# COMPACT_ATOMS: atom_id res chain seq x y z
N GLY A 1 -1.45 -3.40 -34.47
CA GLY A 1 -2.21 -3.75 -35.63
C GLY A 1 -1.40 -4.53 -36.64
N LEU A 2 -1.81 -5.76 -36.95
CA LEU A 2 -1.31 -6.50 -38.10
C LEU A 2 -2.01 -5.91 -39.35
N VAL A 3 -1.26 -5.29 -40.23
CA VAL A 3 -1.67 -4.90 -41.57
C VAL A 3 -1.52 -6.14 -42.45
N GLY A 4 -2.61 -6.67 -42.97
CA GLY A 4 -2.51 -7.74 -43.96
C GLY A 4 -3.65 -8.76 -44.04
N SER A 5 -4.79 -8.53 -43.39
CA SER A 5 -6.00 -9.32 -43.63
C SER A 5 -7.21 -8.39 -43.80
N GLU A 6 -8.16 -8.78 -44.61
CA GLU A 6 -9.45 -8.09 -44.84
C GLU A 6 -10.28 -7.93 -43.54
N MET A 7 -9.75 -8.37 -42.39
CA MET A 7 -10.38 -8.42 -41.08
C MET A 7 -9.63 -7.54 -40.10
N CYS A 8 -10.31 -6.58 -39.46
CA CYS A 8 -9.73 -5.71 -38.47
C CYS A 8 -10.15 -6.14 -37.06
N ILE A 9 -9.17 -6.42 -36.19
CA ILE A 9 -9.38 -6.84 -34.84
C ILE A 9 -9.14 -5.65 -33.88
N ARG A 10 -10.05 -5.41 -32.94
CA ARG A 10 -9.96 -4.37 -31.92
C ARG A 10 -10.40 -4.89 -30.57
N ASP A 11 -9.84 -4.34 -29.50
CA ASP A 11 -10.31 -4.59 -28.15
C ASP A 11 -11.29 -3.50 -27.73
N ARG A 12 -12.41 -3.91 -27.13
CA ARG A 12 -13.40 -3.02 -26.52
C ARG A 12 -13.41 -3.26 -25.02
N ARG A 13 -13.48 -2.18 -24.26
CA ARG A 13 -13.41 -2.21 -22.80
C ARG A 13 -14.63 -1.49 -22.21
N ASP A 14 -15.22 -2.12 -21.20
CA ASP A 14 -16.20 -1.51 -20.32
C ASP A 14 -15.83 -1.74 -18.85
N MET A 15 -16.78 -1.55 -17.92
CA MET A 15 -16.49 -1.79 -16.50
C MET A 15 -16.36 -3.29 -16.14
N TYR A 16 -16.89 -4.18 -16.98
CA TYR A 16 -16.87 -5.63 -16.73
C TYR A 16 -15.64 -6.32 -17.31
N GLY A 17 -14.98 -5.70 -18.26
CA GLY A 17 -13.75 -6.26 -18.82
C GLY A 17 -13.44 -5.80 -20.24
N VAL A 18 -12.78 -6.67 -20.95
CA VAL A 18 -12.35 -6.45 -22.35
C VAL A 18 -12.94 -7.56 -23.21
N MET A 19 -13.54 -7.17 -24.34
CA MET A 19 -14.02 -8.06 -25.38
C MET A 19 -13.29 -7.76 -26.68
N GLN A 20 -12.77 -8.78 -27.34
CA GLN A 20 -12.27 -8.65 -28.70
C GLN A 20 -13.43 -8.57 -29.68
N VAL A 21 -13.37 -7.57 -30.56
CA VAL A 21 -14.37 -7.38 -31.62
C VAL A 21 -13.69 -7.47 -32.98
N VAL A 22 -14.38 -8.09 -33.92
CA VAL A 22 -13.89 -8.37 -35.25
C VAL A 22 -14.77 -7.66 -36.28
N PHE A 23 -14.15 -6.91 -37.16
CA PHE A 23 -14.81 -6.20 -38.27
C PHE A 23 -14.45 -6.88 -39.58
N ARG A 24 -15.40 -7.54 -40.22
CA ARG A 24 -15.26 -8.03 -41.60
C ARG A 24 -15.38 -6.89 -42.57
N ASP A 25 -16.34 -6.00 -42.34
CA ASP A 25 -16.48 -4.75 -43.07
C ASP A 25 -15.69 -3.65 -42.34
N THR A 26 -14.52 -3.32 -42.87
CA THR A 26 -13.64 -2.30 -42.29
C THR A 26 -14.18 -0.89 -42.45
N SER A 27 -15.15 -0.66 -43.35
CA SER A 27 -15.81 0.65 -43.52
C SER A 27 -16.56 1.08 -42.24
N LEU A 28 -16.97 0.14 -41.42
CA LEU A 28 -17.59 0.41 -40.11
C LEU A 28 -16.64 1.12 -39.12
N LEU A 29 -15.33 1.15 -39.41
CA LEU A 29 -14.32 1.82 -38.61
C LEU A 29 -13.97 3.21 -39.11
N ASP A 30 -14.53 3.62 -40.28
CA ASP A 30 -14.20 4.92 -40.87
C ASP A 30 -14.52 6.08 -39.92
N GLY A 31 -13.53 6.91 -39.72
CA GLY A 31 -13.65 8.07 -38.83
C GLY A 31 -13.71 7.75 -37.31
N ILE A 32 -13.48 6.49 -36.90
CA ILE A 32 -13.37 6.09 -35.51
C ILE A 32 -11.91 6.15 -35.05
N THR A 33 -11.66 6.87 -33.95
CA THR A 33 -10.33 7.01 -33.37
C THR A 33 -10.20 6.24 -32.04
N LYS A 34 -8.97 6.14 -31.54
CA LYS A 34 -8.69 5.49 -30.26
C LYS A 34 -9.46 6.16 -29.11
N GLU A 35 -9.95 5.34 -28.19
CA GLU A 35 -10.63 5.76 -26.93
C GLU A 35 -11.97 6.50 -27.14
N GLU A 36 -12.53 6.50 -28.34
CA GLU A 36 -13.92 6.91 -28.56
C GLU A 36 -14.89 5.95 -27.88
N CYS A 37 -16.00 6.50 -27.39
CA CYS A 37 -17.07 5.69 -26.84
C CYS A 37 -17.99 5.24 -27.97
N ILE A 38 -18.11 3.93 -28.14
CA ILE A 38 -18.94 3.35 -29.21
C ILE A 38 -19.86 2.27 -28.65
N SER A 39 -21.00 2.07 -29.32
CA SER A 39 -21.83 0.89 -29.19
C SER A 39 -21.60 0.00 -30.39
N VAL A 40 -21.47 -1.30 -30.18
CA VAL A 40 -21.32 -2.31 -31.24
C VAL A 40 -22.44 -3.34 -31.13
N GLU A 41 -23.01 -3.70 -32.26
CA GLU A 41 -24.01 -4.76 -32.38
C GLU A 41 -23.44 -5.84 -33.30
N GLY A 42 -23.59 -7.12 -32.93
CA GLY A 42 -23.05 -8.22 -33.70
C GLY A 42 -23.37 -9.59 -33.08
N VAL A 43 -22.70 -10.61 -33.58
CA VAL A 43 -22.87 -12.00 -33.16
C VAL A 43 -21.64 -12.46 -32.37
N VAL A 44 -21.87 -13.01 -31.19
CA VAL A 44 -20.79 -13.64 -30.41
C VAL A 44 -20.47 -15.00 -31.00
N GLN A 45 -19.21 -15.25 -31.26
CA GLN A 45 -18.70 -16.48 -31.82
C GLN A 45 -17.61 -17.06 -30.94
N HIS A 46 -17.44 -18.40 -30.97
CA HIS A 46 -16.24 -19.04 -30.48
C HIS A 46 -15.07 -18.78 -31.38
N ARG A 47 -13.93 -18.54 -30.79
CA ARG A 47 -12.67 -18.44 -31.56
C ARG A 47 -12.13 -19.84 -31.81
N ASP A 48 -11.36 -19.97 -32.86
CA ASP A 48 -10.58 -21.17 -33.09
C ASP A 48 -9.51 -21.32 -32.02
N GLU A 49 -9.22 -22.54 -31.59
CA GLU A 49 -8.26 -22.83 -30.49
C GLU A 49 -6.90 -22.16 -30.72
N GLU A 50 -6.44 -22.11 -31.96
CA GLU A 50 -5.18 -21.48 -32.38
C GLU A 50 -5.18 -19.95 -32.18
N THR A 51 -6.37 -19.33 -32.09
CA THR A 51 -6.54 -17.88 -31.96
C THR A 51 -6.96 -17.45 -30.55
N PHE A 52 -7.04 -18.37 -29.59
CA PHE A 52 -7.37 -18.05 -28.20
C PHE A 52 -6.40 -17.02 -27.63
N ASN A 53 -6.96 -16.04 -26.92
CA ASN A 53 -6.18 -15.00 -26.28
C ASN A 53 -6.20 -15.17 -24.74
N PRO A 54 -5.19 -15.85 -24.15
CA PRO A 54 -5.16 -16.10 -22.72
C PRO A 54 -4.96 -14.82 -21.88
N LYS A 55 -4.70 -13.67 -22.50
CA LYS A 55 -4.45 -12.39 -21.82
C LYS A 55 -5.73 -11.69 -21.39
N ILE A 56 -6.88 -12.09 -21.89
CA ILE A 56 -8.19 -11.51 -21.54
C ILE A 56 -9.17 -12.61 -21.10
N PRO A 57 -10.06 -12.33 -20.12
CA PRO A 57 -11.01 -13.33 -19.61
C PRO A 57 -11.97 -13.87 -20.67
N THR A 58 -12.27 -13.06 -21.69
CA THR A 58 -13.15 -13.40 -22.84
C THR A 58 -12.40 -13.98 -24.01
N GLY A 59 -11.16 -14.44 -23.83
CA GLY A 59 -10.23 -14.80 -24.91
C GLY A 59 -10.63 -16.01 -25.76
N THR A 60 -11.64 -16.78 -25.35
CA THR A 60 -12.20 -17.91 -26.10
C THR A 60 -13.34 -17.52 -27.04
N ILE A 61 -13.84 -16.30 -26.92
CA ILE A 61 -14.94 -15.76 -27.72
C ILE A 61 -14.57 -14.41 -28.34
N GLU A 62 -15.27 -14.03 -29.38
CA GLU A 62 -15.19 -12.73 -30.01
C GLU A 62 -16.55 -12.27 -30.52
N LEU A 63 -16.70 -10.97 -30.75
CA LEU A 63 -17.91 -10.40 -31.33
C LEU A 63 -17.66 -10.01 -32.78
N GLU A 64 -18.31 -10.66 -33.69
CA GLU A 64 -18.36 -10.23 -35.10
C GLU A 64 -19.34 -9.06 -35.22
N VAL A 65 -18.82 -7.88 -35.59
CA VAL A 65 -19.58 -6.63 -35.57
C VAL A 65 -20.30 -6.42 -36.91
N HIS A 66 -21.60 -6.13 -36.82
CA HIS A 66 -22.43 -5.79 -37.95
C HIS A 66 -22.83 -4.31 -37.97
N LYS A 67 -22.81 -3.65 -36.82
CA LYS A 67 -23.17 -2.23 -36.70
C LYS A 67 -22.36 -1.55 -35.63
N VAL A 68 -21.95 -0.30 -35.86
CA VAL A 68 -21.28 0.58 -34.94
C VAL A 68 -22.05 1.88 -34.78
N THR A 69 -22.23 2.33 -33.56
CA THR A 69 -22.78 3.65 -33.27
C THR A 69 -21.79 4.41 -32.39
N ILE A 70 -21.35 5.59 -32.82
CA ILE A 70 -20.48 6.44 -32.04
C ILE A 70 -21.32 7.17 -31.00
N LEU A 71 -21.05 6.92 -29.72
CA LEU A 71 -21.72 7.54 -28.58
C LEU A 71 -20.98 8.79 -28.09
N GLY A 72 -19.66 8.84 -28.25
CA GLY A 72 -18.84 9.98 -27.88
C GLY A 72 -17.53 10.02 -28.63
N ARG A 73 -17.24 11.17 -29.26
CA ARG A 73 -16.03 11.38 -30.06
C ARG A 73 -14.88 11.93 -29.26
N VAL A 74 -13.66 11.63 -29.71
CA VAL A 74 -12.43 12.21 -29.24
C VAL A 74 -12.02 13.33 -30.19
N TYR A 75 -12.11 14.59 -29.73
CA TYR A 75 -11.82 15.78 -30.56
C TYR A 75 -10.37 16.25 -30.49
N LYS A 76 -9.60 15.76 -29.51
CA LYS A 76 -8.20 16.18 -29.27
C LYS A 76 -7.34 14.95 -29.07
N GLN A 77 -6.09 15.05 -29.49
CA GLN A 77 -5.10 14.03 -29.19
C GLN A 77 -5.01 13.80 -27.68
N LEU A 78 -4.99 12.52 -27.28
CA LEU A 78 -4.84 12.15 -25.88
C LEU A 78 -3.45 12.53 -25.36
N PRO A 79 -3.34 12.95 -24.11
CA PRO A 79 -2.07 13.38 -23.51
C PRO A 79 -1.06 12.23 -23.36
N PHE A 80 -1.52 10.99 -23.41
CA PHE A 80 -0.72 9.76 -23.33
C PHE A 80 -1.50 8.56 -23.84
N GLU A 81 -0.78 7.50 -24.19
CA GLU A 81 -1.37 6.19 -24.51
C GLU A 81 -1.87 5.51 -23.23
N ILE A 82 -3.12 5.04 -23.21
CA ILE A 82 -3.75 4.46 -22.01
C ILE A 82 -3.00 3.22 -21.53
N MET A 83 -2.60 2.33 -22.42
CA MET A 83 -1.97 1.06 -22.06
C MET A 83 -0.61 1.24 -21.36
N THR A 84 0.13 2.28 -21.73
CA THR A 84 1.45 2.62 -21.17
C THR A 84 1.41 3.84 -20.25
N SER A 85 0.24 4.24 -19.77
CA SER A 85 0.08 5.44 -18.95
C SER A 85 1.03 5.47 -17.74
N LYS A 86 1.36 4.31 -17.16
CA LYS A 86 2.28 4.20 -16.01
C LYS A 86 3.72 4.67 -16.32
N GLU A 87 4.10 4.73 -17.58
CA GLU A 87 5.40 5.23 -18.05
C GLU A 87 5.39 6.76 -18.23
N THR A 88 4.20 7.36 -18.21
CA THR A 88 4.03 8.81 -18.29
C THR A 88 4.32 9.46 -16.94
N ARG A 89 4.85 10.68 -16.95
CA ARG A 89 5.13 11.47 -15.76
C ARG A 89 3.88 11.59 -14.87
N GLU A 90 4.07 11.53 -13.57
CA GLU A 90 2.99 11.50 -12.59
C GLU A 90 2.11 12.76 -12.63
N ASP A 91 2.73 13.94 -12.80
CA ASP A 91 2.00 15.22 -12.90
C ASP A 91 1.01 15.24 -14.07
N VAL A 92 1.36 14.65 -15.21
CA VAL A 92 0.46 14.53 -16.38
C VAL A 92 -0.65 13.51 -16.10
N ARG A 93 -0.30 12.37 -15.50
CA ARG A 93 -1.27 11.32 -15.13
C ARG A 93 -2.30 11.83 -14.11
N LEU A 94 -1.85 12.58 -13.11
CA LEU A 94 -2.74 13.17 -12.10
C LEU A 94 -3.67 14.24 -12.70
N LYS A 95 -3.16 15.07 -13.62
CA LYS A 95 -3.97 16.04 -14.34
C LYS A 95 -5.08 15.40 -15.16
N TYR A 96 -4.81 14.25 -15.78
CA TYR A 96 -5.76 13.50 -16.60
C TYR A 96 -6.13 12.16 -15.95
N ARG A 97 -6.33 12.16 -14.64
CA ARG A 97 -6.55 10.95 -13.84
C ARG A 97 -7.67 10.05 -14.36
N TYR A 98 -8.75 10.65 -14.90
CA TYR A 98 -9.85 9.92 -15.51
C TYR A 98 -9.45 9.10 -16.76
N LEU A 99 -8.40 9.51 -17.48
CA LEU A 99 -7.80 8.72 -18.56
C LEU A 99 -6.85 7.66 -18.00
N ASP A 100 -6.02 7.99 -17.03
CA ASP A 100 -5.10 7.06 -16.39
C ASP A 100 -5.86 5.88 -15.74
N LEU A 101 -7.04 6.11 -15.18
CA LEU A 101 -7.93 5.07 -14.64
C LEU A 101 -8.49 4.10 -15.69
N ARG A 102 -8.35 4.39 -16.98
CA ARG A 102 -8.66 3.43 -18.06
C ARG A 102 -7.59 2.36 -18.21
N ASN A 103 -6.35 2.61 -17.74
CA ASN A 103 -5.31 1.59 -17.67
C ASN A 103 -5.73 0.48 -16.70
N GLN A 104 -5.69 -0.78 -17.15
CA GLN A 104 -6.17 -1.93 -16.39
C GLN A 104 -5.52 -2.02 -15.01
N LYS A 105 -4.17 -1.92 -14.95
CA LYS A 105 -3.44 -2.02 -13.67
C LYS A 105 -3.77 -0.90 -12.69
N VAL A 106 -4.07 0.30 -13.19
CA VAL A 106 -4.47 1.44 -12.35
C VAL A 106 -5.89 1.26 -11.84
N ARG A 107 -6.80 0.80 -12.70
CA ARG A 107 -8.18 0.47 -12.36
C ARG A 107 -8.25 -0.67 -11.33
N ASP A 108 -7.45 -1.72 -11.51
CA ASP A 108 -7.42 -2.87 -10.60
C ASP A 108 -7.07 -2.47 -9.18
N ASN A 109 -6.18 -1.48 -8.98
CA ASN A 109 -5.89 -0.93 -7.65
C ASN A 109 -7.12 -0.29 -7.00
N MET A 110 -7.98 0.39 -7.78
CA MET A 110 -9.23 0.97 -7.26
C MET A 110 -10.25 -0.10 -6.88
N ILE A 111 -10.37 -1.13 -7.72
CA ILE A 111 -11.24 -2.29 -7.46
C ILE A 111 -10.74 -3.05 -6.23
N PHE A 112 -9.44 -3.30 -6.15
CA PHE A 112 -8.81 -3.94 -4.99
C PHE A 112 -9.11 -3.18 -3.69
N ARG A 113 -8.88 -1.86 -3.68
CA ARG A 113 -9.21 -1.01 -2.53
C ARG A 113 -10.69 -1.11 -2.14
N SER A 114 -11.59 -1.06 -3.12
CA SER A 114 -13.03 -1.18 -2.89
C SER A 114 -13.39 -2.53 -2.25
N ASN A 115 -12.80 -3.62 -2.74
CA ASN A 115 -13.02 -4.96 -2.22
C ASN A 115 -12.50 -5.12 -0.79
N VAL A 116 -11.31 -4.56 -0.48
CA VAL A 116 -10.76 -4.55 0.89
C VAL A 116 -11.68 -3.79 1.84
N ILE A 117 -12.11 -2.58 1.47
CA ILE A 117 -13.03 -1.78 2.30
C ILE A 117 -14.35 -2.51 2.54
N SER A 118 -14.93 -3.11 1.50
CA SER A 118 -16.18 -3.88 1.62
C SER A 118 -16.03 -5.10 2.52
N PHE A 119 -14.88 -5.76 2.46
CA PHE A 119 -14.56 -6.86 3.35
C PHE A 119 -14.43 -6.41 4.80
N LEU A 120 -13.68 -5.34 5.06
CA LEU A 120 -13.49 -4.78 6.40
C LEU A 120 -14.84 -4.38 7.02
N ARG A 121 -15.72 -3.71 6.27
CA ARG A 121 -17.06 -3.36 6.75
C ARG A 121 -17.87 -4.59 7.17
N ARG A 122 -17.92 -5.61 6.30
CA ARG A 122 -18.62 -6.84 6.62
C ARG A 122 -18.03 -7.50 7.86
N LYS A 123 -16.70 -7.65 7.93
CA LYS A 123 -16.01 -8.27 9.05
C LYS A 123 -16.30 -7.54 10.37
N MET A 124 -16.19 -6.23 10.41
CA MET A 124 -16.48 -5.45 11.61
C MET A 124 -17.93 -5.59 12.05
N THR A 125 -18.87 -5.59 11.10
CA THR A 125 -20.30 -5.79 11.39
C THR A 125 -20.57 -7.21 11.94
N GLU A 126 -19.96 -8.24 11.37
CA GLU A 126 -20.05 -9.64 11.86
C GLU A 126 -19.51 -9.80 13.28
N MET A 127 -18.50 -9.01 13.66
CA MET A 127 -17.93 -8.95 15.02
C MET A 127 -18.77 -8.09 15.99
N GLY A 128 -19.93 -7.59 15.55
CA GLY A 128 -20.88 -6.85 16.36
C GLY A 128 -20.56 -5.36 16.52
N PHE A 129 -19.72 -4.78 15.67
CA PHE A 129 -19.48 -3.35 15.66
C PHE A 129 -20.53 -2.61 14.83
N LEU A 130 -20.91 -1.42 15.28
CA LEU A 130 -21.85 -0.54 14.60
C LEU A 130 -21.07 0.52 13.79
N GLU A 131 -21.33 0.61 12.49
CA GLU A 131 -20.74 1.66 11.64
C GLU A 131 -21.45 3.00 11.88
N ILE A 132 -20.73 3.99 12.38
CA ILE A 132 -21.25 5.35 12.60
C ILE A 132 -20.28 6.35 11.99
N GLN A 133 -20.78 7.18 11.06
CA GLN A 133 -20.04 8.27 10.49
C GLN A 133 -20.09 9.49 11.40
N THR A 134 -18.91 10.05 11.69
CA THR A 134 -18.75 11.25 12.50
C THR A 134 -18.65 12.49 11.64
N PRO A 135 -18.93 13.71 12.18
CA PRO A 135 -18.82 14.96 11.43
C PRO A 135 -17.42 15.20 10.87
N ILE A 136 -17.38 15.74 9.63
CA ILE A 136 -16.14 16.13 8.96
C ILE A 136 -15.82 17.62 9.20
N LEU A 137 -16.84 18.48 9.23
CA LEU A 137 -16.66 19.88 9.65
C LEU A 137 -16.80 19.95 11.18
N CYS A 138 -15.68 19.98 11.87
CA CYS A 138 -15.64 19.93 13.34
C CYS A 138 -14.81 21.08 13.93
N ALA A 139 -14.68 21.10 15.23
CA ALA A 139 -13.71 21.94 15.92
C ALA A 139 -12.31 21.36 15.79
N SER A 140 -11.29 22.19 15.88
CA SER A 140 -9.89 21.73 16.00
C SER A 140 -9.74 20.76 17.17
N SER A 141 -8.99 19.68 16.94
CA SER A 141 -8.63 18.71 17.96
C SER A 141 -7.11 18.55 18.03
N PRO A 142 -6.52 18.52 19.22
CA PRO A 142 -5.07 18.48 19.39
C PRO A 142 -4.51 17.06 19.20
N GLU A 143 -4.55 16.55 17.96
CA GLU A 143 -4.07 15.20 17.61
C GLU A 143 -2.56 15.15 17.24
N GLY A 144 -1.88 16.31 17.31
CA GLY A 144 -0.44 16.41 17.09
C GLY A 144 0.00 16.82 15.68
N ALA A 145 -0.89 16.81 14.70
CA ALA A 145 -0.65 17.36 13.35
C ALA A 145 -1.24 18.77 13.22
N ARG A 146 -0.94 19.46 12.13
CA ARG A 146 -1.63 20.71 11.80
C ARG A 146 -2.98 20.42 11.16
N ASP A 147 -3.97 21.26 11.48
CA ASP A 147 -5.31 21.14 10.92
C ASP A 147 -5.41 21.77 9.54
N TYR A 148 -6.16 21.13 8.64
CA TYR A 148 -6.79 21.83 7.53
C TYR A 148 -8.02 22.60 8.05
N VAL A 149 -8.08 23.90 7.78
CA VAL A 149 -9.16 24.75 8.29
C VAL A 149 -10.06 25.27 7.16
N VAL A 150 -11.37 25.37 7.46
CA VAL A 150 -12.39 25.87 6.55
C VAL A 150 -13.02 27.12 7.17
N PRO A 151 -12.91 28.30 6.53
CA PRO A 151 -13.52 29.54 7.05
C PRO A 151 -15.05 29.42 7.16
N SER A 152 -15.61 29.85 8.28
CA SER A 152 -17.07 29.90 8.45
C SER A 152 -17.65 31.15 7.76
N ARG A 153 -18.58 30.94 6.82
CA ARG A 153 -19.33 32.06 6.22
C ARG A 153 -20.35 32.68 7.18
N LYS A 154 -20.86 31.85 8.11
CA LYS A 154 -21.90 32.30 9.07
C LYS A 154 -21.30 33.09 10.25
N TYR A 155 -20.11 32.69 10.72
CA TYR A 155 -19.47 33.29 11.89
C TYR A 155 -18.15 33.93 11.49
N LYS A 156 -18.13 35.24 11.39
CA LYS A 156 -16.94 36.01 11.00
C LYS A 156 -15.77 35.74 11.97
N GLY A 157 -14.60 35.43 11.41
CA GLY A 157 -13.39 35.13 12.18
C GLY A 157 -13.39 33.74 12.84
N LYS A 158 -14.38 32.87 12.56
CA LYS A 158 -14.40 31.48 13.01
C LYS A 158 -14.08 30.52 11.88
N PHE A 159 -13.56 29.36 12.24
CA PHE A 159 -13.15 28.30 11.32
C PHE A 159 -13.69 26.95 11.81
N TYR A 160 -13.99 26.09 10.86
CA TYR A 160 -14.08 24.65 11.09
C TYR A 160 -12.70 24.04 10.81
N ALA A 161 -12.41 22.90 11.43
CA ALA A 161 -11.28 22.06 11.11
C ALA A 161 -11.74 20.76 10.43
N LEU A 162 -10.93 20.19 9.55
CA LEU A 162 -11.12 18.82 9.08
C LEU A 162 -10.53 17.85 10.11
N PRO A 163 -11.15 16.68 10.37
CA PRO A 163 -10.73 15.80 11.45
C PRO A 163 -9.37 15.15 11.14
N GLN A 164 -8.46 15.20 12.09
CA GLN A 164 -7.22 14.41 12.04
C GLN A 164 -7.46 12.94 12.38
N ALA A 165 -8.45 12.68 13.22
CA ALA A 165 -9.03 11.40 13.59
C ALA A 165 -10.37 11.65 14.32
N PRO A 166 -11.32 10.71 14.39
CA PRO A 166 -12.60 10.91 15.05
C PRO A 166 -12.55 10.72 16.58
N GLN A 167 -11.41 10.98 17.23
CA GLN A 167 -11.13 10.60 18.60
C GLN A 167 -12.17 11.09 19.61
N GLN A 168 -12.53 12.36 19.57
CA GLN A 168 -13.51 12.92 20.51
C GLN A 168 -14.91 12.32 20.29
N TYR A 169 -15.31 12.15 19.04
CA TYR A 169 -16.63 11.62 18.71
C TYR A 169 -16.78 10.16 19.12
N LYS A 170 -15.79 9.31 18.88
CA LYS A 170 -15.88 7.90 19.27
C LYS A 170 -15.92 7.72 20.79
N GLN A 171 -15.21 8.56 21.56
CA GLN A 171 -15.34 8.57 23.00
C GLN A 171 -16.74 8.98 23.47
N LEU A 172 -17.35 9.98 22.85
CA LEU A 172 -18.74 10.36 23.13
C LEU A 172 -19.73 9.26 22.80
N LEU A 173 -19.49 8.48 21.75
CA LEU A 173 -20.28 7.31 21.40
C LEU A 173 -20.21 6.24 22.52
N MET A 174 -19.02 5.97 23.06
CA MET A 174 -18.86 5.06 24.21
C MET A 174 -19.67 5.55 25.40
N VAL A 175 -19.58 6.83 25.74
CA VAL A 175 -20.35 7.44 26.85
C VAL A 175 -21.86 7.39 26.58
N SER A 176 -22.29 7.39 25.32
CA SER A 176 -23.72 7.30 24.95
C SER A 176 -24.28 5.89 25.01
N GLY A 177 -23.47 4.88 25.36
CA GLY A 177 -23.90 3.48 25.45
C GLY A 177 -23.75 2.68 24.16
N ILE A 178 -22.92 3.12 23.21
CA ILE A 178 -22.56 2.36 22.01
C ILE A 178 -21.24 1.64 22.30
N ASP A 179 -21.33 0.39 22.73
CA ASP A 179 -20.17 -0.35 23.26
C ASP A 179 -19.16 -0.77 22.20
N LYS A 180 -19.55 -0.84 20.93
CA LYS A 180 -18.70 -1.22 19.81
C LYS A 180 -19.00 -0.36 18.58
N TYR A 181 -18.08 0.53 18.28
CA TYR A 181 -18.16 1.46 17.15
C TYR A 181 -17.04 1.17 16.15
N TYR A 182 -17.32 1.39 14.86
CA TYR A 182 -16.29 1.55 13.83
C TYR A 182 -16.72 2.50 12.73
N GLN A 183 -15.75 2.99 11.97
CA GLN A 183 -15.98 3.60 10.64
C GLN A 183 -14.73 3.50 9.76
N ILE A 184 -14.92 3.64 8.46
CA ILE A 184 -13.82 3.95 7.53
C ILE A 184 -13.69 5.48 7.53
N ALA A 185 -12.90 6.00 8.47
CA ALA A 185 -12.81 7.42 8.78
C ALA A 185 -11.92 8.18 7.81
N PRO A 186 -12.41 9.22 7.12
CA PRO A 186 -11.54 10.16 6.43
C PRO A 186 -10.76 10.99 7.46
N CYS A 187 -9.45 11.02 7.31
CA CYS A 187 -8.54 11.74 8.18
C CYS A 187 -7.68 12.71 7.37
N PHE A 188 -7.43 13.88 7.96
CA PHE A 188 -6.74 14.98 7.29
C PHE A 188 -5.63 15.51 8.20
N ARG A 189 -4.39 15.58 7.69
CA ARG A 189 -3.24 16.11 8.43
C ARG A 189 -2.43 16.99 7.51
N ASP A 190 -2.31 18.29 7.85
CA ASP A 190 -1.50 19.24 7.09
C ASP A 190 -0.02 19.09 7.45
N GLU A 191 0.57 18.02 6.94
CA GLU A 191 1.96 17.67 7.12
C GLU A 191 2.65 17.52 5.76
N ASP A 192 3.98 17.60 5.77
CA ASP A 192 4.77 17.39 4.57
C ASP A 192 4.51 15.98 4.01
N ALA A 193 4.05 15.92 2.76
CA ALA A 193 3.83 14.66 2.07
C ALA A 193 5.16 13.90 1.91
N ARG A 194 5.16 12.62 2.28
CA ARG A 194 6.28 11.70 2.05
C ARG A 194 5.88 10.72 0.97
N ALA A 195 6.82 10.39 0.08
CA ALA A 195 6.58 9.50 -1.05
C ALA A 195 6.07 8.09 -0.65
N ASP A 196 6.40 7.65 0.56
CA ASP A 196 6.05 6.35 1.14
C ASP A 196 4.83 6.37 2.07
N ARG A 197 4.19 7.54 2.23
CA ARG A 197 3.11 7.74 3.19
C ARG A 197 1.96 8.55 2.60
N SER A 198 0.92 8.74 3.43
CA SER A 198 -0.28 9.49 3.09
C SER A 198 0.01 10.93 2.62
N PRO A 199 -0.69 11.40 1.58
CA PRO A 199 -0.57 12.77 1.07
C PRO A 199 -1.34 13.82 1.91
N GLY A 200 -1.55 13.60 3.19
CA GLY A 200 -2.31 14.50 4.06
C GLY A 200 -3.81 14.18 4.16
N GLU A 201 -4.38 13.45 3.22
CA GLU A 201 -5.71 12.85 3.28
C GLU A 201 -5.58 11.34 3.19
N PHE A 202 -6.15 10.62 4.16
CA PHE A 202 -6.14 9.16 4.19
C PHE A 202 -7.37 8.61 4.92
N TYR A 203 -7.55 7.30 4.86
CA TYR A 203 -8.66 6.62 5.53
C TYR A 203 -8.13 5.65 6.56
N GLN A 204 -8.77 5.64 7.73
CA GLN A 204 -8.50 4.67 8.78
C GLN A 204 -9.69 3.72 8.93
N LEU A 205 -9.42 2.43 9.12
CA LEU A 205 -10.37 1.59 9.83
C LEU A 205 -10.25 1.98 11.31
N ASP A 206 -11.11 2.87 11.75
CA ASP A 206 -11.16 3.34 13.12
C ASP A 206 -12.23 2.58 13.90
N PHE A 207 -11.92 2.12 15.10
CA PHE A 207 -12.88 1.45 15.97
C PHE A 207 -12.60 1.75 17.44
N GLU A 208 -13.65 1.63 18.26
CA GLU A 208 -13.59 1.84 19.69
C GLU A 208 -14.48 0.82 20.40
N MET A 209 -14.06 0.39 21.57
CA MET A 209 -14.81 -0.56 22.42
C MET A 209 -14.90 -0.04 23.85
N ALA A 210 -16.10 -0.10 24.43
CA ALA A 210 -16.31 0.11 25.85
C ALA A 210 -15.94 -1.15 26.65
N PHE A 211 -15.58 -0.99 27.91
CA PHE A 211 -15.28 -2.08 28.86
C PHE A 211 -14.22 -3.07 28.38
N ALA A 212 -13.30 -2.64 27.52
CA ALA A 212 -12.28 -3.46 26.92
C ALA A 212 -10.91 -3.23 27.53
N THR A 213 -10.12 -4.30 27.64
CA THR A 213 -8.71 -4.25 27.96
C THR A 213 -7.86 -4.09 26.70
N GLN A 214 -6.56 -3.87 26.85
CA GLN A 214 -5.60 -3.86 25.75
C GLN A 214 -5.63 -5.18 24.96
N GLU A 215 -5.70 -6.30 25.67
CA GLU A 215 -5.74 -7.64 25.09
C GLU A 215 -6.99 -7.87 24.26
N ASP A 216 -8.13 -7.30 24.65
CA ASP A 216 -9.37 -7.38 23.87
C ASP A 216 -9.24 -6.62 22.56
N VAL A 217 -8.59 -5.44 22.57
CA VAL A 217 -8.32 -4.67 21.34
C VAL A 217 -7.34 -5.42 20.43
N PHE A 218 -6.30 -6.03 20.98
CA PHE A 218 -5.35 -6.85 20.21
C PHE A 218 -6.03 -8.01 19.52
N LYS A 219 -6.91 -8.76 20.19
CA LYS A 219 -7.67 -9.86 19.58
C LYS A 219 -8.48 -9.42 18.38
N ILE A 220 -9.18 -8.27 18.49
CA ILE A 220 -9.93 -7.71 17.34
C ILE A 220 -8.98 -7.36 16.20
N GLY A 221 -7.89 -6.67 16.49
CA GLY A 221 -6.88 -6.29 15.50
C GLY A 221 -6.27 -7.50 14.80
N GLU A 222 -5.88 -8.52 15.55
CA GLU A 222 -5.31 -9.76 15.03
C GLU A 222 -6.29 -10.50 14.12
N GLU A 223 -7.54 -10.65 14.53
CA GLU A 223 -8.56 -11.31 13.74
C GLU A 223 -8.82 -10.58 12.42
N VAL A 224 -9.06 -9.27 12.48
CA VAL A 224 -9.34 -8.45 11.30
C VAL A 224 -8.15 -8.45 10.32
N LEU A 225 -6.93 -8.27 10.82
CA LEU A 225 -5.73 -8.22 9.98
C LEU A 225 -5.43 -9.59 9.36
N THR A 226 -5.42 -10.66 10.16
CA THR A 226 -5.13 -12.01 9.67
C THR A 226 -6.08 -12.42 8.55
N GLU A 227 -7.39 -12.23 8.75
CA GLU A 227 -8.37 -12.58 7.72
C GLU A 227 -8.29 -11.68 6.48
N THR A 228 -7.99 -10.40 6.67
CA THR A 228 -7.78 -9.48 5.55
C THR A 228 -6.57 -9.93 4.71
N PHE A 229 -5.45 -10.22 5.34
CA PHE A 229 -4.26 -10.68 4.62
C PHE A 229 -4.49 -12.04 3.97
N LYS A 230 -5.10 -13.02 4.66
CA LYS A 230 -5.45 -14.32 4.06
C LYS A 230 -6.29 -14.18 2.79
N LYS A 231 -7.20 -13.20 2.77
CA LYS A 231 -8.10 -13.01 1.63
C LYS A 231 -7.46 -12.24 0.47
N PHE A 232 -6.58 -11.29 0.74
CA PHE A 232 -6.12 -10.31 -0.25
C PHE A 232 -4.63 -10.35 -0.55
N ALA A 233 -3.84 -11.11 0.18
CA ALA A 233 -2.42 -11.27 -0.13
C ALA A 233 -2.24 -12.02 -1.46
N PRO A 234 -1.18 -11.70 -2.23
CA PRO A 234 -0.84 -12.44 -3.43
C PRO A 234 -0.70 -13.94 -3.16
N GLU A 235 -1.00 -14.75 -4.17
CA GLU A 235 -0.80 -16.21 -4.09
C GLU A 235 0.64 -16.57 -3.71
N GLY A 236 0.81 -17.55 -2.84
CA GLY A 236 2.12 -17.96 -2.32
C GLY A 236 2.65 -17.10 -1.17
N SER A 237 1.93 -16.05 -0.73
CA SER A 237 2.32 -15.27 0.44
C SER A 237 2.19 -16.09 1.72
N VAL A 238 3.19 -15.96 2.60
CA VAL A 238 3.13 -16.52 3.96
C VAL A 238 2.51 -15.47 4.88
N ILE A 239 1.40 -15.81 5.50
CA ILE A 239 0.69 -14.93 6.42
C ILE A 239 0.99 -15.35 7.85
N THR A 240 1.38 -14.37 8.67
CA THR A 240 1.59 -14.61 10.11
C THR A 240 0.26 -14.89 10.78
N GLU A 241 0.18 -16.02 11.48
CA GLU A 241 -1.00 -16.41 12.25
C GLU A 241 -1.00 -15.71 13.62
N ALA A 242 -2.20 -15.46 14.15
CA ALA A 242 -2.36 -14.99 15.52
C ALA A 242 -2.04 -16.15 16.53
N PRO A 243 -1.54 -15.81 17.75
CA PRO A 243 -1.26 -14.47 18.26
C PRO A 243 0.01 -13.88 17.63
N TYR A 244 0.00 -12.58 17.37
CA TYR A 244 1.18 -11.89 16.84
C TYR A 244 2.24 -11.69 17.94
N PRO A 245 3.55 -11.69 17.58
CA PRO A 245 4.61 -11.40 18.53
C PRO A 245 4.46 -9.98 19.08
N ILE A 246 4.59 -9.84 20.40
CA ILE A 246 4.51 -8.57 21.11
C ILE A 246 5.91 -8.17 21.55
N PHE A 247 6.33 -6.97 21.21
CA PHE A 247 7.60 -6.38 21.62
C PHE A 247 7.34 -5.09 22.41
N SER A 248 8.03 -4.91 23.52
CA SER A 248 8.10 -3.59 24.12
C SER A 248 8.90 -2.63 23.23
N TYR A 249 8.67 -1.32 23.37
CA TYR A 249 9.46 -0.32 22.64
C TYR A 249 10.98 -0.52 22.87
N LYS A 250 11.37 -0.80 24.11
CA LYS A 250 12.78 -1.05 24.46
C LYS A 250 13.36 -2.25 23.73
N GLU A 251 12.61 -3.35 23.65
CA GLU A 251 13.03 -4.56 22.93
C GLU A 251 13.11 -4.31 21.41
N ALA A 252 12.11 -3.63 20.86
CA ALA A 252 12.09 -3.29 19.43
C ALA A 252 13.31 -2.43 19.07
N MET A 253 13.58 -1.39 19.83
CA MET A 253 14.75 -0.51 19.60
C MET A 253 16.07 -1.24 19.83
N LEU A 254 16.15 -2.12 20.84
CA LEU A 254 17.37 -2.88 21.10
C LEU A 254 17.65 -3.89 20.00
N GLN A 255 16.65 -4.70 19.62
CA GLN A 255 16.85 -5.83 18.70
C GLN A 255 16.85 -5.43 17.22
N PHE A 256 16.12 -4.38 16.85
CA PHE A 256 15.89 -4.01 15.45
C PHE A 256 16.33 -2.58 15.11
N GLY A 257 16.59 -1.74 16.10
CA GLY A 257 16.91 -0.32 15.88
C GLY A 257 15.71 0.51 15.37
N SER A 258 14.49 -0.01 15.52
CA SER A 258 13.26 0.61 15.00
C SER A 258 12.06 0.24 15.87
N ASP A 259 11.13 1.17 16.02
CA ASP A 259 9.81 0.95 16.61
C ASP A 259 8.83 0.19 15.70
N LYS A 260 9.25 -0.08 14.44
CA LYS A 260 8.48 -0.81 13.42
C LYS A 260 9.34 -1.90 12.78
N PRO A 261 9.66 -2.96 13.55
CA PRO A 261 10.57 -4.00 13.08
C PRO A 261 9.97 -4.80 11.92
N ASP A 262 10.79 -5.03 10.87
CA ASP A 262 10.49 -6.00 9.83
C ASP A 262 10.98 -7.39 10.27
N LEU A 263 10.07 -8.24 10.70
CA LEU A 263 10.39 -9.57 11.21
C LEU A 263 10.88 -10.56 10.14
N ARG A 264 10.73 -10.21 8.85
CA ARG A 264 11.30 -10.99 7.74
C ARG A 264 12.81 -10.87 7.67
N ASN A 265 13.37 -9.78 8.21
CA ASN A 265 14.80 -9.63 8.38
C ASN A 265 15.26 -10.52 9.56
N PRO A 266 16.13 -11.53 9.33
CA PRO A 266 16.59 -12.43 10.38
C PRO A 266 17.64 -11.78 11.31
N LEU A 267 18.22 -10.65 10.91
CA LEU A 267 19.26 -9.99 11.68
C LEU A 267 18.70 -9.40 12.98
N ARG A 268 19.43 -9.59 14.06
CA ARG A 268 19.10 -9.03 15.39
C ARG A 268 20.33 -8.33 15.96
N ILE A 269 20.09 -7.18 16.59
CA ILE A 269 21.08 -6.49 17.40
C ILE A 269 21.06 -7.16 18.78
N ILE A 270 22.22 -7.57 19.27
CA ILE A 270 22.40 -8.15 20.60
C ILE A 270 23.26 -7.24 21.46
N ASP A 271 22.96 -7.22 22.76
CA ASP A 271 23.77 -6.55 23.75
C ASP A 271 24.94 -7.44 24.16
N VAL A 272 26.13 -6.99 23.91
CA VAL A 272 27.38 -7.69 24.29
C VAL A 272 28.22 -6.84 25.26
N THR A 273 27.62 -5.84 25.88
CA THR A 273 28.28 -4.91 26.79
C THR A 273 28.98 -5.66 27.92
N ASP A 274 28.28 -6.55 28.61
CA ASP A 274 28.83 -7.30 29.75
C ASP A 274 30.04 -8.18 29.37
N PHE A 275 30.01 -8.74 28.16
CA PHE A 275 31.16 -9.50 27.66
C PHE A 275 32.40 -8.61 27.53
N PHE A 276 32.24 -7.43 26.88
CA PHE A 276 33.34 -6.52 26.67
C PHE A 276 33.82 -5.81 27.95
N GLN A 277 32.98 -5.66 28.98
CA GLN A 277 33.45 -5.16 30.27
C GLN A 277 34.39 -6.15 30.98
N ARG A 278 34.26 -7.46 30.74
CA ARG A 278 35.06 -8.51 31.39
C ARG A 278 36.25 -8.96 30.54
N CYS A 279 36.32 -8.60 29.28
CA CYS A 279 37.43 -8.99 28.42
C CYS A 279 38.65 -8.07 28.56
N THR A 280 39.77 -8.47 28.02
CA THR A 280 41.01 -7.70 28.07
C THR A 280 41.07 -6.51 27.09
N PHE A 281 40.05 -6.38 26.23
CA PHE A 281 39.95 -5.33 25.21
C PHE A 281 39.45 -4.01 25.81
N LYS A 282 40.37 -3.20 26.29
CA LYS A 282 40.13 -1.93 26.98
C LYS A 282 39.27 -0.90 26.21
N PRO A 283 39.38 -0.73 24.88
CA PRO A 283 38.61 0.33 24.17
C PRO A 283 37.10 0.29 24.35
N PHE A 284 36.54 -0.85 24.70
CA PHE A 284 35.09 -0.98 24.96
C PHE A 284 34.71 -0.92 26.45
N HIS A 285 35.68 -0.81 27.36
CA HIS A 285 35.38 -0.69 28.78
C HIS A 285 34.65 0.62 29.07
N GLY A 286 33.55 0.53 29.82
CA GLY A 286 32.70 1.69 30.16
C GLY A 286 31.78 2.12 29.01
N GLN A 287 31.78 1.42 27.87
CA GLN A 287 30.95 1.73 26.72
C GLN A 287 29.83 0.69 26.55
N THR A 288 28.70 1.12 26.00
CA THR A 288 27.65 0.21 25.54
C THR A 288 28.08 -0.43 24.22
N VAL A 289 28.12 -1.75 24.18
CA VAL A 289 28.54 -2.49 22.97
C VAL A 289 27.39 -3.31 22.42
N ARG A 290 27.11 -3.14 21.14
CA ARG A 290 26.08 -3.87 20.40
C ARG A 290 26.73 -4.65 19.25
N ALA A 291 26.18 -5.81 18.92
CA ALA A 291 26.68 -6.63 17.83
C ALA A 291 25.51 -7.14 16.96
N ILE A 292 25.80 -7.42 15.71
CA ILE A 292 24.90 -8.10 14.79
C ILE A 292 25.63 -9.33 14.23
N ASN A 293 25.05 -10.51 14.40
CA ASN A 293 25.53 -11.69 13.70
C ASN A 293 24.92 -11.74 12.30
N VAL A 294 25.75 -11.58 11.28
CA VAL A 294 25.29 -11.55 9.88
C VAL A 294 25.12 -12.92 9.26
N HIS A 295 25.49 -14.00 9.98
CA HIS A 295 25.43 -15.40 9.51
C HIS A 295 26.06 -15.65 8.12
N ALA A 296 27.03 -14.82 7.75
CA ALA A 296 27.70 -14.87 6.46
C ALA A 296 29.16 -14.44 6.60
N LYS A 297 30.02 -15.01 5.76
CA LYS A 297 31.40 -14.58 5.66
C LYS A 297 31.47 -13.32 4.78
N LEU A 298 31.95 -12.24 5.35
CA LEU A 298 32.15 -10.99 4.64
C LEU A 298 33.59 -10.88 4.13
N SER A 299 33.76 -10.34 2.94
CA SER A 299 35.09 -10.03 2.39
C SER A 299 35.66 -8.78 3.06
N LYS A 300 37.01 -8.61 2.99
CA LYS A 300 37.69 -7.43 3.50
C LYS A 300 37.11 -6.12 2.94
N GLY A 301 36.79 -6.06 1.64
CA GLY A 301 36.16 -4.89 1.02
C GLY A 301 34.75 -4.58 1.53
N GLN A 302 33.99 -5.60 1.94
CA GLN A 302 32.68 -5.39 2.59
C GLN A 302 32.84 -4.81 4.01
N HIS A 303 33.81 -5.33 4.80
CA HIS A 303 34.14 -4.74 6.11
C HIS A 303 34.53 -3.27 6.00
N GLU A 304 35.40 -2.93 5.03
CA GLU A 304 35.81 -1.54 4.79
C GLU A 304 34.64 -0.62 4.41
N LYS A 305 33.69 -1.12 3.60
CA LYS A 305 32.46 -0.37 3.26
C LYS A 305 31.58 -0.16 4.48
N LEU A 306 31.39 -1.17 5.31
CA LEU A 306 30.62 -1.07 6.55
C LEU A 306 31.26 -0.10 7.55
N LEU A 307 32.61 -0.13 7.68
CA LEU A 307 33.32 0.82 8.53
C LEU A 307 33.13 2.26 8.05
N LYS A 308 33.28 2.52 6.74
CA LYS A 308 33.04 3.84 6.15
C LYS A 308 31.60 4.30 6.35
N PHE A 309 30.65 3.41 6.20
CA PHE A 309 29.24 3.71 6.48
C PHE A 309 29.04 4.07 7.96
N ALA A 310 29.56 3.29 8.90
CA ALA A 310 29.46 3.58 10.32
C ALA A 310 30.04 4.97 10.66
N GLN A 311 31.22 5.29 10.10
CA GLN A 311 31.85 6.60 10.27
C GLN A 311 31.01 7.74 9.66
N SER A 312 30.37 7.51 8.51
CA SER A 312 29.51 8.51 7.84
C SER A 312 28.28 8.89 8.64
N ILE A 313 27.81 8.02 9.54
CA ILE A 313 26.68 8.26 10.44
C ILE A 313 27.12 8.67 11.86
N GLY A 314 28.40 9.03 12.04
CA GLY A 314 28.94 9.56 13.30
C GLY A 314 29.44 8.53 14.30
N MET A 315 29.57 7.26 13.91
CA MET A 315 30.20 6.24 14.75
C MET A 315 31.73 6.39 14.74
N GLY A 316 32.40 6.22 15.89
CA GLY A 316 33.87 6.27 15.99
C GLY A 316 34.56 5.15 15.23
N GLY A 317 33.90 4.01 15.05
CA GLY A 317 34.44 2.86 14.34
C GLY A 317 33.45 1.69 14.33
N LEU A 318 33.83 0.62 13.64
CA LEU A 318 33.12 -0.65 13.58
C LEU A 318 34.11 -1.80 13.66
N GLY A 319 34.03 -2.60 14.72
CA GLY A 319 34.80 -3.85 14.85
C GLY A 319 34.06 -5.02 14.20
N TYR A 320 34.77 -6.08 13.86
CA TYR A 320 34.18 -7.33 13.48
C TYR A 320 34.90 -8.53 14.09
N LEU A 321 34.13 -9.61 14.29
CA LEU A 321 34.64 -10.90 14.76
C LEU A 321 34.36 -11.93 13.68
N GLU A 322 35.36 -12.68 13.26
CA GLU A 322 35.21 -13.83 12.38
C GLU A 322 35.42 -15.11 13.20
N VAL A 323 34.37 -15.94 13.28
CA VAL A 323 34.44 -17.26 13.93
C VAL A 323 34.95 -18.27 12.91
N LYS A 324 36.09 -18.89 13.21
CA LYS A 324 36.70 -19.98 12.44
C LYS A 324 36.64 -21.28 13.24
N GLU A 325 36.76 -22.41 12.57
CA GLU A 325 36.76 -23.73 13.23
C GLU A 325 37.82 -23.87 14.34
N GLU A 326 38.94 -23.16 14.22
CA GLU A 326 39.85 -22.88 15.32
C GLU A 326 39.74 -21.43 15.70
N LEU A 327 39.51 -21.09 16.97
CA LEU A 327 39.48 -19.73 17.54
C LEU A 327 40.87 -19.08 17.38
N LYS A 328 41.27 -18.74 16.15
CA LYS A 328 42.47 -17.96 15.84
C LYS A 328 42.03 -16.59 15.31
N TYR A 329 42.26 -15.62 16.21
CA TYR A 329 42.35 -14.16 15.99
C TYR A 329 41.05 -13.34 15.96
N LEU A 330 40.94 -12.51 17.02
CA LEU A 330 40.27 -11.21 16.93
C LEU A 330 41.04 -10.30 15.95
N SER A 331 40.47 -10.01 14.81
CA SER A 331 40.98 -8.94 13.96
C SER A 331 40.16 -7.69 14.24
N LEU A 332 40.68 -6.81 15.08
CA LEU A 332 40.13 -5.48 15.33
C LEU A 332 40.79 -4.53 14.34
N ILE A 333 40.03 -4.10 13.36
CA ILE A 333 40.44 -2.96 12.50
C ILE A 333 40.21 -1.71 13.34
N HIS A 334 41.27 -0.92 13.47
CA HIS A 334 41.42 0.29 14.25
C HIS A 334 40.10 1.05 14.51
N ILE A 335 39.77 1.16 15.78
CA ILE A 335 38.76 2.08 16.31
C ILE A 335 39.45 3.43 16.50
#